data_8df550e699bdb27d8ef850434a4d2097
#
_entry.id   8df550e699bdb27d8ef850434a4d2097
#
_cell.length_a   1.000
_cell.length_b   1.000
_cell.length_c   1.000
_cell.angle_alpha   90.00
_cell.angle_beta   90.00
_cell.angle_gamma   90.00
#
_symmetry.space_group_name_H-M   'P 1'
#
loop_
_entity.id
_entity.type
_entity.pdbx_description
1 polymer ?
#
loop_
_entity_poly.entity_id
_entity_poly.type
_entity_poly.pdbx_seq_one_letter_code
_entity_poly.pdbx_strand_id
1 'polypeptide(L)'
;MLIISFGRMGMYSILPVLLLFILGFLLQRGSTLTQTSVAGAKRIVSDLALPALLFQAFSSLEIESKYLILVVTIFLVCLLMVLLGKALAKPLHMETPYFPLLLGGFEMGMLGYALFLSAYGSEHVGKMALIDLGQVLFVFFVLMAFLIRERDGAHTTKALLKQFITSPVILAIFGGIVVSIIGPWFSPHPVWTAIDEGISLLASLTTPLIALSIGYGIHIKKEGLSWSLKTIMVRKLVLLGLALLINHFLIDRLLGMDTIYRYALLVMFLTPPPYVVTIYMRPNDPVNAGYVDNTLSLDTLVSIFLVMAAVVLYR
;
A
#
# COMPACT_ATOMS: atom_id res chain seq x y z
N MET A 1 24.61 -15.90 -19.27
CA MET A 1 24.69 -14.51 -19.78
C MET A 1 23.32 -13.85 -19.89
N LEU A 2 22.24 -14.53 -20.28
CA LEU A 2 20.87 -14.03 -20.34
C LEU A 2 20.27 -13.64 -18.98
N ILE A 3 20.51 -14.40 -17.93
CA ILE A 3 19.97 -14.14 -16.56
C ILE A 3 20.52 -12.82 -15.97
N ILE A 4 21.78 -12.48 -16.25
CA ILE A 4 22.41 -11.23 -15.78
C ILE A 4 21.85 -9.99 -16.51
N SER A 5 21.44 -10.16 -17.77
CA SER A 5 20.82 -9.08 -18.57
C SER A 5 19.42 -8.74 -18.10
N PHE A 6 18.59 -9.74 -17.75
CA PHE A 6 17.22 -9.54 -17.26
C PHE A 6 17.19 -8.91 -15.85
N GLY A 7 18.04 -9.34 -14.93
CA GLY A 7 18.15 -8.73 -13.60
C GLY A 7 18.57 -7.27 -13.64
N ARG A 8 19.40 -6.86 -14.60
CA ARG A 8 19.79 -5.45 -14.80
C ARG A 8 18.60 -4.58 -15.23
N MET A 9 17.76 -5.03 -16.17
CA MET A 9 16.57 -4.27 -16.59
C MET A 9 15.58 -4.02 -15.46
N GLY A 10 15.34 -5.02 -14.61
CA GLY A 10 14.45 -4.86 -13.45
C GLY A 10 14.95 -3.87 -12.40
N MET A 11 16.26 -3.83 -12.16
CA MET A 11 16.88 -2.89 -11.22
C MET A 11 16.82 -1.44 -11.74
N TYR A 12 17.01 -1.23 -13.05
CA TYR A 12 16.93 0.12 -13.63
C TYR A 12 15.53 0.71 -13.62
N SER A 13 14.47 -0.10 -13.64
CA SER A 13 13.09 0.42 -13.61
C SER A 13 12.68 1.00 -12.24
N ILE A 14 13.26 0.51 -11.14
CA ILE A 14 13.00 1.05 -9.80
C ILE A 14 13.94 2.23 -9.46
N LEU A 15 15.08 2.33 -10.13
CA LEU A 15 16.08 3.37 -9.85
C LEU A 15 15.54 4.80 -9.85
N PRO A 16 14.65 5.23 -10.79
CA PRO A 16 14.05 6.57 -10.74
C PRO A 16 13.27 6.85 -9.44
N VAL A 17 12.52 5.87 -8.95
CA VAL A 17 11.77 6.01 -7.68
C VAL A 17 12.73 6.13 -6.49
N LEU A 18 13.81 5.36 -6.49
CA LEU A 18 14.85 5.48 -5.45
C LEU A 18 15.53 6.84 -5.46
N LEU A 19 15.85 7.36 -6.65
CA LEU A 19 16.45 8.70 -6.78
C LEU A 19 15.50 9.78 -6.25
N LEU A 20 14.20 9.71 -6.55
CA LEU A 20 13.20 10.63 -6.03
C LEU A 20 13.04 10.48 -4.51
N PHE A 21 13.10 9.26 -3.99
CA PHE A 21 13.07 8.97 -2.57
C PHE A 21 14.29 9.57 -1.84
N ILE A 22 15.51 9.35 -2.37
CA ILE A 22 16.74 9.95 -1.84
C ILE A 22 16.68 11.48 -1.91
N LEU A 23 16.18 12.01 -3.03
CA LEU A 23 15.99 13.45 -3.20
C LEU A 23 15.03 14.00 -2.12
N GLY A 24 13.90 13.35 -1.88
CA GLY A 24 12.97 13.71 -0.79
C GLY A 24 13.67 13.74 0.57
N PHE A 25 14.46 12.71 0.89
CA PHE A 25 15.23 12.63 2.12
C PHE A 25 16.29 13.74 2.25
N LEU A 26 16.99 14.09 1.16
CA LEU A 26 17.95 15.19 1.16
C LEU A 26 17.28 16.55 1.32
N LEU A 27 16.14 16.76 0.68
CA LEU A 27 15.34 18.00 0.76
C LEU A 27 14.73 18.23 2.15
N GLN A 28 14.65 17.22 3.00
CA GLN A 28 14.25 17.34 4.40
C GLN A 28 15.19 18.29 5.19
N ARG A 29 16.47 18.34 4.83
CA ARG A 29 17.48 19.17 5.49
C ARG A 29 17.53 20.61 4.94
N GLY A 30 16.84 20.89 3.85
CA GLY A 30 16.82 22.19 3.18
C GLY A 30 15.55 22.98 3.48
N SER A 31 15.51 24.21 2.95
CA SER A 31 14.31 25.08 3.02
C SER A 31 13.38 24.96 1.83
N THR A 32 13.75 24.15 0.83
CA THR A 32 13.00 24.03 -0.45
C THR A 32 11.65 23.32 -0.27
N LEU A 33 11.60 22.30 0.57
CA LEU A 33 10.37 21.61 0.95
C LEU A 33 10.08 21.84 2.42
N THR A 34 8.83 22.17 2.72
CA THR A 34 8.32 22.27 4.09
C THR A 34 7.39 21.09 4.39
N GLN A 35 7.13 20.83 5.67
CA GLN A 35 6.12 19.84 6.06
C GLN A 35 4.75 20.12 5.44
N THR A 36 4.38 21.41 5.34
CA THR A 36 3.12 21.83 4.72
C THR A 36 3.11 21.50 3.22
N SER A 37 4.21 21.74 2.50
CA SER A 37 4.33 21.41 1.07
C SER A 37 4.19 19.90 0.84
N VAL A 38 4.84 19.08 1.68
CA VAL A 38 4.77 17.62 1.60
C VAL A 38 3.38 17.10 1.97
N ALA A 39 2.74 17.70 2.99
CA ALA A 39 1.35 17.36 3.31
C ALA A 39 0.40 17.69 2.15
N GLY A 40 0.61 18.83 1.46
CA GLY A 40 -0.11 19.18 0.23
C GLY A 40 0.11 18.16 -0.88
N ALA A 41 1.36 17.74 -1.12
CA ALA A 41 1.68 16.69 -2.11
C ALA A 41 0.98 15.36 -1.79
N LYS A 42 1.02 14.91 -0.52
CA LYS A 42 0.31 13.71 -0.07
C LYS A 42 -1.20 13.82 -0.29
N ARG A 43 -1.78 14.99 -0.08
CA ARG A 43 -3.20 15.24 -0.33
C ARG A 43 -3.54 15.20 -1.83
N ILE A 44 -2.70 15.76 -2.70
CA ILE A 44 -2.87 15.62 -4.15
C ILE A 44 -2.85 14.14 -4.56
N VAL A 45 -1.96 13.34 -3.97
CA VAL A 45 -1.92 11.90 -4.21
C VAL A 45 -3.22 11.23 -3.77
N SER A 46 -3.63 11.42 -2.52
CA SER A 46 -4.79 10.70 -1.94
C SER A 46 -6.12 11.11 -2.57
N ASP A 47 -6.27 12.39 -2.94
CA ASP A 47 -7.55 12.94 -3.35
C ASP A 47 -7.71 12.99 -4.89
N LEU A 48 -6.62 12.94 -5.65
CA LEU A 48 -6.64 13.09 -7.12
C LEU A 48 -5.83 12.01 -7.85
N ALA A 49 -4.51 11.91 -7.60
CA ALA A 49 -3.63 11.10 -8.43
C ALA A 49 -3.88 9.59 -8.28
N LEU A 50 -3.94 9.10 -7.04
CA LEU A 50 -4.25 7.69 -6.76
C LEU A 50 -5.68 7.30 -7.16
N PRO A 51 -6.73 8.09 -6.88
CA PRO A 51 -8.06 7.86 -7.44
C PRO A 51 -8.06 7.78 -8.97
N ALA A 52 -7.36 8.68 -9.68
CA ALA A 52 -7.26 8.63 -11.13
C ALA A 52 -6.60 7.34 -11.63
N LEU A 53 -5.51 6.93 -10.99
CA LEU A 53 -4.81 5.67 -11.28
C LEU A 53 -5.73 4.45 -11.09
N LEU A 54 -6.45 4.40 -9.96
CA LEU A 54 -7.35 3.28 -9.65
C LEU A 54 -8.59 3.28 -10.54
N PHE A 55 -9.14 4.44 -10.87
CA PHE A 55 -10.24 4.53 -11.84
C PHE A 55 -9.85 3.90 -13.18
N GLN A 56 -8.69 4.25 -13.76
CA GLN A 56 -8.19 3.65 -14.99
C GLN A 56 -7.98 2.14 -14.85
N ALA A 57 -7.38 1.72 -13.74
CA ALA A 57 -7.12 0.32 -13.45
C ALA A 57 -8.40 -0.52 -13.46
N PHE A 58 -9.46 -0.04 -12.79
CA PHE A 58 -10.72 -0.75 -12.69
C PHE A 58 -11.63 -0.57 -13.92
N SER A 59 -11.49 0.51 -14.69
CA SER A 59 -12.25 0.71 -15.94
C SER A 59 -11.84 -0.25 -17.06
N SER A 60 -10.63 -0.78 -17.01
CA SER A 60 -10.11 -1.75 -17.98
C SER A 60 -10.09 -3.20 -17.46
N LEU A 61 -10.55 -3.44 -16.23
CA LEU A 61 -10.48 -4.75 -15.59
C LEU A 61 -11.69 -5.61 -16.00
N GLU A 62 -11.44 -6.81 -16.54
CA GLU A 62 -12.45 -7.84 -16.69
C GLU A 62 -12.74 -8.48 -15.34
N ILE A 63 -14.01 -8.44 -14.90
CA ILE A 63 -14.41 -8.93 -13.57
C ILE A 63 -14.72 -10.41 -13.63
N GLU A 64 -13.91 -11.22 -12.93
CA GLU A 64 -14.12 -12.65 -12.80
C GLU A 64 -14.44 -13.04 -11.36
N SER A 65 -15.28 -14.03 -11.15
CA SER A 65 -15.68 -14.51 -9.80
C SER A 65 -14.50 -15.01 -8.96
N LYS A 66 -13.43 -15.54 -9.60
CA LYS A 66 -12.22 -15.97 -8.90
C LYS A 66 -11.52 -14.86 -8.12
N TYR A 67 -11.70 -13.60 -8.54
CA TYR A 67 -11.10 -12.44 -7.86
C TYR A 67 -11.68 -12.22 -6.47
N LEU A 68 -12.95 -12.58 -6.25
CA LEU A 68 -13.57 -12.49 -4.92
C LEU A 68 -12.83 -13.37 -3.89
N ILE A 69 -12.39 -14.56 -4.31
CA ILE A 69 -11.63 -15.46 -3.46
C ILE A 69 -10.32 -14.78 -3.01
N LEU A 70 -9.64 -14.11 -3.93
CA LEU A 70 -8.40 -13.41 -3.64
C LEU A 70 -8.63 -12.23 -2.68
N VAL A 71 -9.65 -11.41 -2.94
CA VAL A 71 -10.04 -10.28 -2.07
C VAL A 71 -10.34 -10.76 -0.64
N VAL A 72 -11.16 -11.82 -0.51
CA VAL A 72 -11.48 -12.41 0.80
C VAL A 72 -10.24 -12.97 1.49
N THR A 73 -9.37 -13.65 0.74
CA THR A 73 -8.13 -14.20 1.28
C THR A 73 -7.25 -13.09 1.86
N ILE A 74 -7.04 -11.98 1.14
CA ILE A 74 -6.23 -10.86 1.62
C ILE A 74 -6.85 -10.21 2.86
N PHE A 75 -8.17 -10.00 2.87
CA PHE A 75 -8.88 -9.51 4.05
C PHE A 75 -8.63 -10.41 5.27
N LEU A 76 -8.74 -11.72 5.10
CA LEU A 76 -8.52 -12.71 6.16
C LEU A 76 -7.05 -12.75 6.62
N VAL A 77 -6.08 -12.59 5.70
CA VAL A 77 -4.66 -12.47 6.07
C VAL A 77 -4.43 -11.25 6.95
N CYS A 78 -4.99 -10.09 6.59
CA CYS A 78 -4.86 -8.89 7.41
C CYS A 78 -5.45 -9.09 8.82
N LEU A 79 -6.61 -9.74 8.91
CA LEU A 79 -7.24 -10.07 10.18
C LEU A 79 -6.39 -11.07 11.00
N LEU A 80 -5.89 -12.12 10.34
CA LEU A 80 -4.99 -13.12 10.95
C LEU A 80 -3.75 -12.44 11.52
N MET A 81 -3.14 -11.49 10.82
CA MET A 81 -1.96 -10.77 11.29
C MET A 81 -2.25 -9.95 12.56
N VAL A 82 -3.41 -9.31 12.66
CA VAL A 82 -3.82 -8.62 13.90
C VAL A 82 -4.03 -9.60 15.05
N LEU A 83 -4.68 -10.74 14.79
CA LEU A 83 -4.89 -11.79 15.81
C LEU A 83 -3.57 -12.38 16.27
N LEU A 84 -2.67 -12.66 15.34
CA LEU A 84 -1.31 -13.11 15.64
C LEU A 84 -0.56 -12.10 16.51
N GLY A 85 -0.68 -10.81 16.18
CA GLY A 85 -0.09 -9.73 16.99
C GLY A 85 -0.62 -9.71 18.41
N LYS A 86 -1.92 -9.90 18.61
CA LYS A 86 -2.51 -10.02 19.96
C LYS A 86 -1.96 -11.24 20.70
N ALA A 87 -1.78 -12.38 20.03
CA ALA A 87 -1.22 -13.59 20.63
C ALA A 87 0.26 -13.44 20.99
N LEU A 88 1.03 -12.76 20.15
CA LEU A 88 2.48 -12.55 20.34
C LEU A 88 2.83 -11.37 21.25
N ALA A 89 1.89 -10.49 21.58
CA ALA A 89 2.15 -9.31 22.40
C ALA A 89 2.81 -9.64 23.75
N LYS A 90 2.22 -10.57 24.50
CA LYS A 90 2.77 -10.99 25.80
C LYS A 90 4.12 -11.72 25.69
N PRO A 91 4.28 -12.77 24.84
CA PRO A 91 5.57 -13.47 24.70
C PRO A 91 6.72 -12.57 24.26
N LEU A 92 6.43 -11.53 23.45
CA LEU A 92 7.46 -10.60 22.95
C LEU A 92 7.67 -9.38 23.85
N HIS A 93 6.93 -9.27 24.97
CA HIS A 93 6.93 -8.11 25.87
C HIS A 93 6.62 -6.79 25.11
N MET A 94 5.59 -6.83 24.27
CA MET A 94 5.11 -5.70 23.45
C MET A 94 3.89 -5.07 24.13
N GLU A 95 4.12 -4.25 25.14
CA GLU A 95 3.07 -3.61 25.97
C GLU A 95 2.50 -2.35 25.29
N THR A 96 2.09 -2.50 24.04
CA THR A 96 1.52 -1.40 23.24
C THR A 96 0.30 -1.88 22.48
N PRO A 97 -0.79 -1.10 22.47
CA PRO A 97 -1.98 -1.44 21.69
C PRO A 97 -1.74 -1.40 20.18
N TYR A 98 -0.68 -0.72 19.73
CA TYR A 98 -0.36 -0.55 18.31
C TYR A 98 0.37 -1.75 17.71
N PHE A 99 1.03 -2.61 18.50
CA PHE A 99 1.75 -3.76 17.96
C PHE A 99 0.86 -4.68 17.10
N PRO A 100 -0.31 -5.14 17.57
CA PRO A 100 -1.20 -5.94 16.72
C PRO A 100 -1.68 -5.17 15.48
N LEU A 101 -1.94 -3.88 15.59
CA LEU A 101 -2.47 -3.05 14.51
C LEU A 101 -1.42 -2.80 13.41
N LEU A 102 -0.13 -2.67 13.80
CA LEU A 102 0.99 -2.55 12.86
C LEU A 102 1.34 -3.86 12.15
N LEU A 103 0.89 -5.02 12.63
CA LEU A 103 1.05 -6.26 11.88
C LEU A 103 0.04 -6.40 10.76
N GLY A 104 -1.18 -5.84 10.90
CA GLY A 104 -2.25 -5.93 9.90
C GLY A 104 -2.22 -4.79 8.87
N GLY A 105 -2.65 -5.10 7.66
CA GLY A 105 -2.72 -4.13 6.56
C GLY A 105 -1.37 -3.78 5.92
N PHE A 106 -1.41 -2.99 4.86
CA PHE A 106 -0.27 -2.70 3.98
C PHE A 106 -0.32 -1.25 3.51
N GLU A 107 0.85 -0.61 3.35
CA GLU A 107 0.93 0.74 2.79
C GLU A 107 0.99 0.68 1.27
N MET A 108 -0.18 0.57 0.66
CA MET A 108 -0.30 0.50 -0.78
C MET A 108 -0.38 1.87 -1.44
N GLY A 109 -1.19 2.78 -0.86
CA GLY A 109 -1.47 4.09 -1.44
C GLY A 109 -0.25 4.98 -1.59
N MET A 110 0.64 5.00 -0.59
CA MET A 110 1.82 5.85 -0.55
C MET A 110 3.14 5.14 -0.85
N LEU A 111 3.17 3.82 -1.07
CA LEU A 111 4.41 3.11 -1.41
C LEU A 111 4.19 1.95 -2.37
N GLY A 112 3.25 1.07 -2.08
CA GLY A 112 3.08 -0.18 -2.82
C GLY A 112 2.84 0.03 -4.31
N TYR A 113 1.93 0.93 -4.67
CA TYR A 113 1.69 1.26 -6.09
C TYR A 113 2.92 1.85 -6.76
N ALA A 114 3.64 2.77 -6.11
CA ALA A 114 4.84 3.38 -6.68
C ALA A 114 5.93 2.33 -6.98
N LEU A 115 6.17 1.41 -6.06
CA LEU A 115 7.14 0.32 -6.25
C LEU A 115 6.67 -0.67 -7.32
N PHE A 116 5.39 -1.06 -7.29
CA PHE A 116 4.85 -2.00 -8.26
C PHE A 116 4.84 -1.44 -9.69
N LEU A 117 4.36 -0.21 -9.89
CA LEU A 117 4.34 0.46 -11.19
C LEU A 117 5.76 0.59 -11.78
N SER A 118 6.73 0.95 -10.94
CA SER A 118 8.11 1.08 -11.39
C SER A 118 8.74 -0.25 -11.76
N ALA A 119 8.36 -1.33 -11.09
CA ALA A 119 8.89 -2.66 -11.33
C ALA A 119 8.24 -3.37 -12.53
N TYR A 120 6.92 -3.24 -12.67
CA TYR A 120 6.12 -4.10 -13.54
C TYR A 120 5.29 -3.34 -14.58
N GLY A 121 5.26 -2.00 -14.53
CA GLY A 121 4.53 -1.17 -15.49
C GLY A 121 3.09 -0.85 -15.10
N SER A 122 2.55 0.20 -15.72
CA SER A 122 1.18 0.68 -15.47
C SER A 122 0.10 -0.25 -16.01
N GLU A 123 0.40 -1.04 -17.03
CA GLU A 123 -0.49 -2.01 -17.65
C GLU A 123 -0.94 -3.12 -16.68
N HIS A 124 -0.20 -3.33 -15.61
CA HIS A 124 -0.51 -4.35 -14.60
C HIS A 124 -1.17 -3.80 -13.32
N VAL A 125 -1.40 -2.49 -13.25
CA VAL A 125 -1.95 -1.84 -12.04
C VAL A 125 -3.31 -2.39 -11.63
N GLY A 126 -4.16 -2.78 -12.58
CA GLY A 126 -5.46 -3.41 -12.30
C GLY A 126 -5.34 -4.70 -11.49
N LYS A 127 -4.33 -5.54 -11.78
CA LYS A 127 -4.08 -6.78 -11.03
C LYS A 127 -3.64 -6.49 -9.59
N MET A 128 -2.80 -5.46 -9.41
CA MET A 128 -2.39 -5.00 -8.09
C MET A 128 -3.55 -4.41 -7.30
N ALA A 129 -4.37 -3.56 -7.93
CA ALA A 129 -5.52 -2.93 -7.31
C ALA A 129 -6.57 -3.95 -6.86
N LEU A 130 -6.72 -5.03 -7.60
CA LEU A 130 -7.61 -6.13 -7.25
C LEU A 130 -7.17 -6.87 -5.98
N ILE A 131 -5.88 -7.16 -5.85
CA ILE A 131 -5.31 -7.73 -4.61
C ILE A 131 -5.48 -6.74 -3.45
N ASP A 132 -5.22 -5.45 -3.70
CA ASP A 132 -5.31 -4.40 -2.70
C ASP A 132 -6.73 -4.21 -2.15
N LEU A 133 -7.77 -4.51 -2.92
CA LEU A 133 -9.15 -4.33 -2.50
C LEU A 133 -9.47 -5.06 -1.19
N GLY A 134 -8.92 -6.25 -0.98
CA GLY A 134 -9.10 -7.01 0.27
C GLY A 134 -8.55 -6.28 1.49
N GLN A 135 -7.36 -5.70 1.36
CA GLN A 135 -6.76 -4.91 2.44
C GLN A 135 -7.42 -3.54 2.61
N VAL A 136 -7.90 -2.92 1.53
CA VAL A 136 -8.68 -1.67 1.62
C VAL A 136 -9.92 -1.88 2.50
N LEU A 137 -10.68 -2.95 2.27
CA LEU A 137 -11.82 -3.31 3.11
C LEU A 137 -11.40 -3.53 4.57
N PHE A 138 -10.28 -4.24 4.80
CA PHE A 138 -9.75 -4.43 6.15
C PHE A 138 -9.37 -3.10 6.81
N VAL A 139 -8.68 -2.20 6.12
CA VAL A 139 -8.27 -0.91 6.66
C VAL A 139 -9.49 -0.08 7.09
N PHE A 140 -10.49 0.06 6.22
CA PHE A 140 -11.65 0.90 6.51
C PHE A 140 -12.58 0.31 7.58
N PHE A 141 -12.83 -1.00 7.58
CA PHE A 141 -13.84 -1.59 8.47
C PHE A 141 -13.25 -2.20 9.73
N VAL A 142 -11.99 -2.63 9.72
CA VAL A 142 -11.37 -3.30 10.86
C VAL A 142 -10.30 -2.42 11.50
N LEU A 143 -9.26 -2.05 10.76
CA LEU A 143 -8.11 -1.33 11.31
C LEU A 143 -8.52 0.04 11.86
N MET A 144 -9.23 0.84 11.07
CA MET A 144 -9.70 2.16 11.51
C MET A 144 -10.66 2.05 12.70
N ALA A 145 -11.52 1.02 12.73
CA ALA A 145 -12.40 0.78 13.87
C ALA A 145 -11.61 0.57 15.17
N PHE A 146 -10.55 -0.25 15.12
CA PHE A 146 -9.67 -0.46 16.28
C PHE A 146 -8.91 0.83 16.66
N LEU A 147 -8.35 1.54 15.69
CA LEU A 147 -7.58 2.76 15.94
C LEU A 147 -8.42 3.87 16.56
N ILE A 148 -9.61 4.13 16.03
CA ILE A 148 -10.51 5.14 16.59
C ILE A 148 -10.97 4.70 17.99
N ARG A 149 -11.29 3.42 18.20
CA ARG A 149 -11.62 2.91 19.55
C ARG A 149 -10.46 3.14 20.53
N GLU A 150 -9.24 2.93 20.10
CA GLU A 150 -8.06 3.15 20.92
C GLU A 150 -7.85 4.64 21.22
N ARG A 151 -8.17 5.54 20.29
CA ARG A 151 -8.05 6.99 20.46
C ARG A 151 -9.18 7.59 21.28
N ASP A 152 -10.43 7.29 20.93
CA ASP A 152 -11.62 8.01 21.40
C ASP A 152 -12.53 7.17 22.30
N GLY A 153 -12.28 5.88 22.47
CA GLY A 153 -13.03 4.98 23.36
C GLY A 153 -14.35 4.45 22.81
N ALA A 154 -14.96 5.09 21.82
CA ALA A 154 -16.25 4.66 21.24
C ALA A 154 -16.37 4.98 19.75
N HIS A 155 -17.18 4.20 19.03
CA HIS A 155 -17.44 4.44 17.61
C HIS A 155 -18.88 4.45 17.25
N THR A 156 -19.19 5.17 16.16
CA THR A 156 -20.41 4.97 15.40
C THR A 156 -20.04 4.27 14.07
N THR A 157 -20.52 3.05 13.87
CA THR A 157 -20.40 2.29 12.59
C THR A 157 -20.82 3.14 11.40
N LYS A 158 -21.80 4.03 11.58
CA LYS A 158 -22.27 5.00 10.59
C LYS A 158 -21.16 5.96 10.12
N ALA A 159 -20.28 6.40 11.02
CA ALA A 159 -19.17 7.30 10.66
C ALA A 159 -18.13 6.59 9.78
N LEU A 160 -17.78 5.33 10.11
CA LEU A 160 -16.89 4.51 9.32
C LEU A 160 -17.44 4.22 7.93
N LEU A 161 -18.72 3.86 7.85
CA LEU A 161 -19.39 3.62 6.57
C LEU A 161 -19.46 4.90 5.73
N LYS A 162 -19.75 6.06 6.33
CA LYS A 162 -19.72 7.34 5.63
C LYS A 162 -18.33 7.62 5.06
N GLN A 163 -17.28 7.47 5.87
CA GLN A 163 -15.90 7.71 5.44
C GLN A 163 -15.48 6.77 4.31
N PHE A 164 -15.88 5.50 4.35
CA PHE A 164 -15.66 4.54 3.27
C PHE A 164 -16.33 5.02 1.96
N ILE A 165 -17.65 5.28 1.99
CA ILE A 165 -18.42 5.65 0.79
C ILE A 165 -17.97 6.98 0.20
N THR A 166 -17.50 7.94 1.03
CA THR A 166 -17.04 9.25 0.57
C THR A 166 -15.55 9.29 0.24
N SER A 167 -14.82 8.21 0.39
CA SER A 167 -13.40 8.14 0.04
C SER A 167 -13.19 8.30 -1.47
N PRO A 168 -12.34 9.24 -1.94
CA PRO A 168 -12.03 9.41 -3.35
C PRO A 168 -11.52 8.11 -4.00
N VAL A 169 -10.73 7.33 -3.28
CA VAL A 169 -10.22 6.01 -3.71
C VAL A 169 -11.37 5.04 -3.97
N ILE A 170 -12.31 4.93 -3.03
CA ILE A 170 -13.45 4.02 -3.16
C ILE A 170 -14.38 4.46 -4.29
N LEU A 171 -14.66 5.76 -4.40
CA LEU A 171 -15.48 6.31 -5.49
C LEU A 171 -14.82 6.06 -6.86
N ALA A 172 -13.50 6.17 -6.95
CA ALA A 172 -12.75 5.90 -8.17
C ALA A 172 -12.82 4.40 -8.56
N ILE A 173 -12.67 3.48 -7.60
CA ILE A 173 -12.79 2.04 -7.81
C ILE A 173 -14.20 1.70 -8.34
N PHE A 174 -15.26 2.15 -7.66
CA PHE A 174 -16.63 1.91 -8.09
C PHE A 174 -16.93 2.56 -9.45
N GLY A 175 -16.48 3.79 -9.68
CA GLY A 175 -16.62 4.47 -10.97
C GLY A 175 -15.93 3.71 -12.10
N GLY A 176 -14.70 3.22 -11.88
CA GLY A 176 -13.97 2.39 -12.83
C GLY A 176 -14.71 1.08 -13.14
N ILE A 177 -15.22 0.38 -12.12
CA ILE A 177 -16.03 -0.84 -12.31
C ILE A 177 -17.28 -0.57 -13.15
N VAL A 178 -17.99 0.52 -12.86
CA VAL A 178 -19.16 0.92 -13.64
C VAL A 178 -18.76 1.15 -15.11
N VAL A 179 -17.68 1.89 -15.35
CA VAL A 179 -17.18 2.13 -16.72
C VAL A 179 -16.74 0.84 -17.41
N SER A 180 -16.11 -0.09 -16.71
CA SER A 180 -15.75 -1.41 -17.25
C SER A 180 -16.97 -2.18 -17.76
N ILE A 181 -18.11 -2.08 -17.06
CA ILE A 181 -19.34 -2.77 -17.43
C ILE A 181 -20.06 -2.08 -18.59
N ILE A 182 -20.17 -0.74 -18.57
CA ILE A 182 -20.94 0.03 -19.56
C ILE A 182 -20.10 0.59 -20.69
N GLY A 183 -18.76 0.70 -20.52
CA GLY A 183 -17.84 1.30 -21.50
C GLY A 183 -17.92 0.72 -22.89
N PRO A 184 -18.06 -0.62 -23.08
CA PRO A 184 -18.22 -1.22 -24.40
C PRO A 184 -19.44 -0.72 -25.19
N TRP A 185 -20.40 -0.11 -24.52
CA TRP A 185 -21.62 0.47 -25.15
C TRP A 185 -21.40 1.88 -25.70
N PHE A 186 -20.28 2.54 -25.34
CA PHE A 186 -19.95 3.89 -25.82
C PHE A 186 -19.04 3.79 -27.04
N SER A 187 -19.45 4.42 -28.15
CA SER A 187 -18.59 4.58 -29.33
C SER A 187 -17.36 5.42 -29.01
N PRO A 188 -16.20 5.16 -29.65
CA PRO A 188 -15.04 6.02 -29.53
C PRO A 188 -15.39 7.45 -29.92
N HIS A 189 -15.24 8.39 -28.97
CA HIS A 189 -15.51 9.79 -29.20
C HIS A 189 -14.30 10.62 -28.74
N PRO A 190 -13.83 11.64 -29.49
CA PRO A 190 -12.65 12.43 -29.14
C PRO A 190 -12.67 13.02 -27.73
N VAL A 191 -13.86 13.35 -27.21
CA VAL A 191 -14.03 13.87 -25.84
C VAL A 191 -13.66 12.83 -24.81
N TRP A 192 -14.02 11.56 -25.02
CA TRP A 192 -13.65 10.48 -24.09
C TRP A 192 -12.14 10.22 -24.08
N THR A 193 -11.51 10.28 -25.26
CA THR A 193 -10.03 10.17 -25.36
C THR A 193 -9.35 11.30 -24.59
N ALA A 194 -9.81 12.54 -24.74
CA ALA A 194 -9.24 13.68 -24.03
C ALA A 194 -9.45 13.59 -22.50
N ILE A 195 -10.59 13.05 -22.05
CA ILE A 195 -10.85 12.80 -20.62
C ILE A 195 -9.89 11.73 -20.09
N ASP A 196 -9.71 10.63 -20.81
CA ASP A 196 -8.82 9.53 -20.42
C ASP A 196 -7.35 9.98 -20.37
N GLU A 197 -6.90 10.78 -21.34
CA GLU A 197 -5.58 11.42 -21.33
C GLU A 197 -5.40 12.32 -20.10
N GLY A 198 -6.43 13.13 -19.75
CA GLY A 198 -6.41 13.97 -18.55
C GLY A 198 -6.32 13.14 -17.26
N ILE A 199 -7.06 12.03 -17.17
CA ILE A 199 -6.98 11.09 -16.05
C ILE A 199 -5.59 10.45 -15.99
N SER A 200 -5.00 10.06 -17.14
CA SER A 200 -3.65 9.51 -17.23
C SER A 200 -2.58 10.48 -16.72
N LEU A 201 -2.70 11.78 -17.07
CA LEU A 201 -1.79 12.80 -16.56
C LEU A 201 -1.86 12.93 -15.05
N LEU A 202 -3.07 12.92 -14.46
CA LEU A 202 -3.24 12.90 -13.01
C LEU A 202 -2.66 11.65 -12.37
N ALA A 203 -2.94 10.48 -12.94
CA ALA A 203 -2.44 9.19 -12.48
C ALA A 203 -0.90 9.14 -12.44
N SER A 204 -0.24 9.76 -13.44
CA SER A 204 1.22 9.79 -13.55
C SER A 204 1.92 10.53 -12.40
N LEU A 205 1.21 11.44 -11.71
CA LEU A 205 1.72 12.16 -10.54
C LEU A 205 1.88 11.24 -9.31
N THR A 206 1.22 10.10 -9.29
CA THR A 206 1.18 9.19 -8.13
C THR A 206 2.60 8.81 -7.69
N THR A 207 3.37 8.17 -8.55
CA THR A 207 4.71 7.67 -8.21
C THR A 207 5.70 8.76 -7.79
N PRO A 208 5.89 9.88 -8.54
CA PRO A 208 6.89 10.88 -8.17
C PRO A 208 6.54 11.64 -6.88
N LEU A 209 5.27 12.01 -6.69
CA LEU A 209 4.87 12.70 -5.47
C LEU A 209 4.95 11.81 -4.24
N ILE A 210 4.62 10.53 -4.38
CA ILE A 210 4.78 9.54 -3.31
C ILE A 210 6.24 9.39 -2.93
N ALA A 211 7.12 9.12 -3.90
CA ALA A 211 8.53 8.86 -3.64
C ALA A 211 9.21 10.03 -2.91
N LEU A 212 8.98 11.26 -3.37
CA LEU A 212 9.45 12.47 -2.71
C LEU A 212 8.89 12.63 -1.29
N SER A 213 7.57 12.42 -1.14
CA SER A 213 6.89 12.61 0.15
C SER A 213 7.32 11.61 1.21
N ILE A 214 7.55 10.35 0.82
CA ILE A 214 8.02 9.31 1.73
C ILE A 214 9.47 9.58 2.12
N GLY A 215 10.34 9.88 1.14
CA GLY A 215 11.74 10.22 1.41
C GLY A 215 11.85 11.36 2.42
N TYR A 216 11.08 12.43 2.24
CA TYR A 216 11.01 13.54 3.18
C TYR A 216 10.48 13.12 4.56
N GLY A 217 9.57 12.16 4.63
CA GLY A 217 8.91 11.74 5.87
C GLY A 217 9.73 10.81 6.77
N ILE A 218 10.92 10.35 6.35
CA ILE A 218 11.73 9.42 7.13
C ILE A 218 12.37 10.11 8.33
N HIS A 219 11.94 9.68 9.53
CA HIS A 219 12.52 10.13 10.80
C HIS A 219 12.68 8.92 11.72
N ILE A 220 13.87 8.74 12.27
CA ILE A 220 14.19 7.68 13.22
C ILE A 220 14.48 8.30 14.58
N LYS A 221 13.76 7.88 15.59
CA LYS A 221 13.88 8.30 16.98
C LYS A 221 14.49 7.17 17.83
N LYS A 222 15.07 7.48 18.98
CA LYS A 222 15.59 6.44 19.90
C LYS A 222 14.46 5.68 20.61
N GLU A 223 13.37 6.39 20.91
CA GLU A 223 12.20 5.87 21.62
C GLU A 223 11.49 4.80 20.79
N GLY A 224 11.22 3.64 21.39
CA GLY A 224 10.50 2.54 20.77
C GLY A 224 11.26 1.76 19.67
N LEU A 225 12.53 2.05 19.42
CA LEU A 225 13.32 1.44 18.35
C LEU A 225 13.38 -0.10 18.45
N SER A 226 13.58 -0.64 19.64
CA SER A 226 13.61 -2.09 19.88
C SER A 226 12.30 -2.75 19.55
N TRP A 227 11.16 -2.12 19.90
CA TRP A 227 9.84 -2.61 19.57
C TRP A 227 9.59 -2.56 18.05
N SER A 228 10.05 -1.51 17.38
CA SER A 228 9.96 -1.37 15.93
C SER A 228 10.68 -2.50 15.20
N LEU A 229 11.92 -2.81 15.59
CA LEU A 229 12.70 -3.89 14.99
C LEU A 229 12.04 -5.26 15.19
N LYS A 230 11.50 -5.55 16.38
CA LYS A 230 10.74 -6.78 16.64
C LYS A 230 9.50 -6.87 15.75
N THR A 231 8.75 -5.77 15.63
CA THR A 231 7.54 -5.69 14.79
C THR A 231 7.86 -5.97 13.33
N ILE A 232 8.88 -5.31 12.78
CA ILE A 232 9.32 -5.47 11.40
C ILE A 232 9.75 -6.92 11.15
N MET A 233 10.56 -7.49 12.04
CA MET A 233 11.03 -8.87 11.91
C MET A 233 9.87 -9.86 11.89
N VAL A 234 8.96 -9.80 12.88
CA VAL A 234 7.78 -10.67 12.94
C VAL A 234 6.94 -10.52 11.68
N ARG A 235 6.64 -9.27 11.30
CA ARG A 235 5.83 -8.96 10.13
C ARG A 235 6.43 -9.55 8.85
N LYS A 236 7.69 -9.26 8.56
CA LYS A 236 8.35 -9.71 7.31
C LYS A 236 8.47 -11.23 7.25
N LEU A 237 8.84 -11.89 8.34
CA LEU A 237 8.98 -13.36 8.36
C LEU A 237 7.63 -14.05 8.12
N VAL A 238 6.58 -13.61 8.81
CA VAL A 238 5.25 -14.25 8.68
C VAL A 238 4.65 -13.94 7.31
N LEU A 239 4.69 -12.69 6.86
CA LEU A 239 4.11 -12.30 5.56
C LEU A 239 4.85 -12.91 4.38
N LEU A 240 6.18 -13.04 4.45
CA LEU A 240 6.93 -13.74 3.40
C LEU A 240 6.54 -15.22 3.33
N GLY A 241 6.41 -15.89 4.47
CA GLY A 241 5.91 -17.28 4.52
C GLY A 241 4.50 -17.40 3.94
N LEU A 242 3.59 -16.50 4.32
CA LEU A 242 2.23 -16.47 3.77
C LEU A 242 2.22 -16.16 2.28
N ALA A 243 3.08 -15.25 1.80
CA ALA A 243 3.19 -14.94 0.37
C ALA A 243 3.58 -16.19 -0.45
N LEU A 244 4.55 -16.96 0.03
CA LEU A 244 4.98 -18.20 -0.63
C LEU A 244 3.85 -19.24 -0.64
N LEU A 245 3.15 -19.40 0.48
CA LEU A 245 2.02 -20.35 0.60
C LEU A 245 0.85 -19.93 -0.31
N ILE A 246 0.43 -18.67 -0.27
CA ILE A 246 -0.70 -18.18 -1.07
C ILE A 246 -0.34 -18.22 -2.56
N ASN A 247 0.87 -17.82 -2.94
CA ASN A 247 1.32 -17.91 -4.33
C ASN A 247 1.25 -19.33 -4.83
N HIS A 248 1.82 -20.29 -4.09
CA HIS A 248 1.89 -21.68 -4.52
C HIS A 248 0.51 -22.38 -4.53
N PHE A 249 -0.27 -22.25 -3.45
CA PHE A 249 -1.51 -23.02 -3.31
C PHE A 249 -2.71 -22.31 -3.92
N LEU A 250 -2.86 -21.00 -3.69
CA LEU A 250 -4.03 -20.26 -4.13
C LEU A 250 -3.85 -19.74 -5.55
N ILE A 251 -2.80 -18.94 -5.82
CA ILE A 251 -2.63 -18.27 -7.11
C ILE A 251 -2.31 -19.27 -8.21
N ASP A 252 -1.32 -20.15 -7.99
CA ASP A 252 -0.86 -21.08 -9.03
C ASP A 252 -1.79 -22.30 -9.17
N ARG A 253 -2.07 -23.03 -8.07
CA ARG A 253 -2.77 -24.31 -8.16
C ARG A 253 -4.29 -24.18 -8.20
N LEU A 254 -4.89 -23.36 -7.33
CA LEU A 254 -6.33 -23.28 -7.20
C LEU A 254 -6.96 -22.35 -8.26
N LEU A 255 -6.40 -21.14 -8.44
CA LEU A 255 -6.96 -20.11 -9.30
C LEU A 255 -6.34 -20.07 -10.70
N GLY A 256 -5.14 -20.65 -10.89
CA GLY A 256 -4.44 -20.65 -12.19
C GLY A 256 -4.21 -19.24 -12.74
N MET A 257 -3.86 -18.27 -11.87
CA MET A 257 -3.75 -16.88 -12.26
C MET A 257 -2.38 -16.58 -12.88
N ASP A 258 -2.33 -15.49 -13.63
CA ASP A 258 -1.08 -14.97 -14.24
C ASP A 258 -0.01 -14.70 -13.17
N THR A 259 1.24 -14.91 -13.54
CA THR A 259 2.43 -14.72 -12.68
C THR A 259 2.51 -13.31 -12.07
N ILE A 260 1.96 -12.29 -12.72
CA ILE A 260 1.91 -10.92 -12.20
C ILE A 260 1.15 -10.83 -10.87
N TYR A 261 0.13 -11.67 -10.65
CA TYR A 261 -0.57 -11.71 -9.35
C TYR A 261 0.35 -12.19 -8.21
N ARG A 262 1.29 -13.09 -8.50
CA ARG A 262 2.30 -13.54 -7.53
C ARG A 262 3.24 -12.39 -7.13
N TYR A 263 3.67 -11.60 -8.11
CA TYR A 263 4.53 -10.45 -7.88
C TYR A 263 3.79 -9.34 -7.15
N ALA A 264 2.56 -9.08 -7.54
CA ALA A 264 1.70 -8.09 -6.89
C ALA A 264 1.45 -8.44 -5.40
N LEU A 265 1.15 -9.72 -5.10
CA LEU A 265 1.01 -10.20 -3.72
C LEU A 265 2.33 -10.06 -2.94
N LEU A 266 3.44 -10.44 -3.54
CA LEU A 266 4.75 -10.34 -2.90
C LEU A 266 5.12 -8.89 -2.59
N VAL A 267 4.95 -7.98 -3.56
CA VAL A 267 5.19 -6.55 -3.36
C VAL A 267 4.32 -6.03 -2.21
N MET A 268 3.01 -6.32 -2.21
CA MET A 268 2.10 -5.89 -1.15
C MET A 268 2.56 -6.38 0.22
N PHE A 269 2.91 -7.67 0.37
CA PHE A 269 3.30 -8.25 1.66
C PHE A 269 4.68 -7.74 2.14
N LEU A 270 5.49 -7.25 1.22
CA LEU A 270 6.76 -6.61 1.55
C LEU A 270 6.61 -5.12 1.92
N THR A 271 5.46 -4.46 1.69
CA THR A 271 5.26 -3.07 2.10
C THR A 271 5.13 -2.91 3.62
N PRO A 272 5.35 -1.69 4.17
CA PRO A 272 5.20 -1.42 5.59
C PRO A 272 3.72 -1.43 6.02
N PRO A 273 3.43 -1.27 7.32
CA PRO A 273 2.07 -1.05 7.80
C PRO A 273 1.44 0.22 7.21
N PRO A 274 0.09 0.33 7.19
CA PRO A 274 -0.58 1.51 6.67
C PRO A 274 -0.25 2.77 7.47
N TYR A 275 0.09 3.87 6.79
CA TYR A 275 0.40 5.16 7.43
C TYR A 275 -0.81 5.78 8.14
N VAL A 276 -2.02 5.31 7.83
CA VAL A 276 -3.23 5.73 8.53
C VAL A 276 -3.15 5.52 10.06
N VAL A 277 -2.31 4.60 10.53
CA VAL A 277 -2.08 4.38 11.96
C VAL A 277 -1.63 5.66 12.65
N THR A 278 -0.76 6.47 12.04
CA THR A 278 -0.28 7.74 12.63
C THR A 278 -1.38 8.78 12.78
N ILE A 279 -2.39 8.76 11.90
CA ILE A 279 -3.48 9.75 11.91
C ILE A 279 -4.43 9.54 13.09
N TYR A 280 -4.61 8.29 13.49
CA TYR A 280 -5.57 7.88 14.51
C TYR A 280 -4.92 7.49 15.84
N MET A 281 -3.65 7.85 16.05
CA MET A 281 -2.99 7.64 17.34
C MET A 281 -3.58 8.50 18.45
N ARG A 282 -3.44 8.04 19.69
CA ARG A 282 -3.76 8.86 20.87
C ARG A 282 -2.88 10.11 20.89
N PRO A 283 -3.46 11.29 21.10
CA PRO A 283 -2.65 12.50 21.30
C PRO A 283 -1.86 12.39 22.61
N ASN A 284 -0.71 13.04 22.66
CA ASN A 284 0.16 13.12 23.86
C ASN A 284 0.71 11.77 24.37
N ASP A 285 0.97 10.83 23.47
CA ASP A 285 1.63 9.55 23.76
C ASP A 285 2.98 9.44 23.04
N PRO A 286 4.04 10.08 23.55
CA PRO A 286 5.32 10.19 22.83
C PRO A 286 6.03 8.84 22.66
N VAL A 287 5.84 7.89 23.58
CA VAL A 287 6.47 6.57 23.51
C VAL A 287 5.88 5.76 22.37
N ASN A 288 4.56 5.65 22.30
CA ASN A 288 3.90 4.96 21.20
C ASN A 288 4.05 5.72 19.87
N ALA A 289 4.07 7.07 19.89
CA ALA A 289 4.37 7.85 18.69
C ALA A 289 5.76 7.55 18.13
N GLY A 290 6.79 7.53 18.98
CA GLY A 290 8.14 7.16 18.59
C GLY A 290 8.21 5.74 18.04
N TYR A 291 7.54 4.80 18.67
CA TYR A 291 7.46 3.41 18.21
C TYR A 291 6.79 3.27 16.83
N VAL A 292 5.62 3.89 16.63
CA VAL A 292 4.89 3.82 15.35
C VAL A 292 5.68 4.51 14.24
N ASP A 293 6.18 5.73 14.48
CA ASP A 293 6.97 6.49 13.51
C ASP A 293 8.23 5.71 13.06
N ASN A 294 8.95 5.13 14.03
CA ASN A 294 10.12 4.30 13.75
C ASN A 294 9.75 3.05 12.96
N THR A 295 8.66 2.37 13.32
CA THR A 295 8.23 1.17 12.61
C THR A 295 7.92 1.49 11.15
N LEU A 296 7.17 2.56 10.90
CA LEU A 296 6.82 2.98 9.54
C LEU A 296 8.05 3.42 8.74
N SER A 297 8.92 4.25 9.34
CA SER A 297 10.12 4.74 8.66
C SER A 297 11.12 3.63 8.33
N LEU A 298 11.45 2.79 9.31
CA LEU A 298 12.41 1.69 9.12
C LEU A 298 11.83 0.60 8.21
N ASP A 299 10.55 0.24 8.40
CA ASP A 299 9.93 -0.77 7.54
C ASP A 299 9.78 -0.29 6.10
N THR A 300 9.61 1.00 5.87
CA THR A 300 9.66 1.59 4.53
C THR A 300 11.01 1.36 3.86
N LEU A 301 12.12 1.63 4.56
CA LEU A 301 13.47 1.37 4.04
C LEU A 301 13.69 -0.11 3.76
N VAL A 302 13.32 -0.97 4.71
CA VAL A 302 13.42 -2.44 4.56
C VAL A 302 12.56 -2.92 3.39
N SER A 303 11.34 -2.38 3.24
CA SER A 303 10.42 -2.74 2.15
C SER A 303 10.97 -2.38 0.78
N ILE A 304 11.50 -1.17 0.61
CA ILE A 304 12.13 -0.76 -0.65
C ILE A 304 13.26 -1.72 -1.02
N PHE A 305 14.14 -2.02 -0.05
CA PHE A 305 15.25 -2.94 -0.27
C PHE A 305 14.78 -4.35 -0.63
N LEU A 306 13.79 -4.90 0.10
CA LEU A 306 13.26 -6.24 -0.14
C LEU A 306 12.50 -6.34 -1.47
N VAL A 307 11.72 -5.32 -1.85
CA VAL A 307 11.04 -5.29 -3.15
C VAL A 307 12.06 -5.25 -4.29
N MET A 308 13.11 -4.43 -4.15
CA MET A 308 14.21 -4.43 -5.14
C MET A 308 14.85 -5.81 -5.27
N ALA A 309 15.19 -6.45 -4.16
CA ALA A 309 15.76 -7.80 -4.16
C ALA A 309 14.79 -8.81 -4.81
N ALA A 310 13.50 -8.74 -4.48
CA ALA A 310 12.48 -9.60 -5.08
C ALA A 310 12.37 -9.40 -6.60
N VAL A 311 12.36 -8.16 -7.08
CA VAL A 311 12.33 -7.87 -8.54
C VAL A 311 13.54 -8.41 -9.27
N VAL A 312 14.72 -8.35 -8.65
CA VAL A 312 15.95 -8.91 -9.23
C VAL A 312 15.93 -10.44 -9.27
N LEU A 313 15.36 -11.08 -8.25
CA LEU A 313 15.34 -12.54 -8.11
C LEU A 313 14.23 -13.23 -8.93
N TYR A 314 13.09 -12.56 -9.11
CA TYR A 314 11.87 -13.17 -9.68
C TYR A 314 11.49 -12.63 -11.08
N ARG A 315 12.27 -11.75 -11.66
CA ARG A 315 12.09 -11.25 -13.02
C ARG A 315 13.19 -11.79 -13.95
#